data_8ac897703284c1c70b6b823ea26e7390
#
_entry.id   8ac897703284c1c70b6b823ea26e7390
#
_cell.length_a   1.000
_cell.length_b   1.000
_cell.length_c   1.000
_cell.angle_alpha   90.00
_cell.angle_beta   90.00
_cell.angle_gamma   90.00
#
_symmetry.space_group_name_H-M   'P 1'
#
loop_
_entity.id
_entity.type
_entity.pdbx_description
1 polymer ?
#
loop_
_entity_poly.entity_id
_entity_poly.type
_entity_poly.pdbx_seq_one_letter_code
_entity_poly.pdbx_strand_id
1 'polypeptide(L)'
;MSESKKGVSALQLSRELGVTYKTAWFACHRVRYAMTEPADGTKLGGPDKVVEADEAFHGGRPRFLHMYARVHDKVPVVTLVERGGKARSVVTNDVTSSTLRKHLTANADAQSTLMTDSHNAYHSVGKHFAGHFTVNHNKSEYARKVKGGPTAHNNTAESYFSLFKRSVYGSFHHLSKEHLQRYMNELDFRWNHRKMSDNERTMTALAMSENKRLTYRNPKRPIQG
;
A
#
# COMPACT_ATOMS: atom_id res chain seq x y z
N MET A 1 -16.10 -6.85 -4.70
CA MET A 1 -14.92 -6.15 -4.10
C MET A 1 -14.01 -5.55 -5.18
N SER A 2 -13.77 -6.24 -6.26
CA SER A 2 -12.95 -5.76 -7.40
C SER A 2 -13.52 -4.54 -8.13
N GLU A 3 -14.84 -4.38 -8.18
CA GLU A 3 -15.56 -3.31 -8.89
C GLU A 3 -15.56 -1.97 -8.15
N SER A 4 -15.58 -1.99 -6.82
CA SER A 4 -15.68 -0.77 -6.02
C SER A 4 -14.34 -0.04 -5.89
N LYS A 5 -14.28 1.25 -6.23
CA LYS A 5 -13.08 2.09 -6.02
C LYS A 5 -12.69 2.25 -4.55
N LYS A 6 -13.65 2.16 -3.62
CA LYS A 6 -13.44 2.34 -2.18
C LYS A 6 -13.37 1.01 -1.42
N GLY A 7 -13.60 -0.13 -2.08
CA GLY A 7 -13.78 -1.42 -1.45
C GLY A 7 -15.20 -1.61 -0.91
N VAL A 8 -15.45 -2.78 -0.32
CA VAL A 8 -16.73 -3.18 0.26
C VAL A 8 -16.53 -3.50 1.73
N SER A 9 -17.37 -2.95 2.60
CA SER A 9 -17.33 -3.27 4.02
C SER A 9 -17.90 -4.66 4.30
N ALA A 10 -17.43 -5.29 5.37
CA ALA A 10 -17.98 -6.59 5.78
C ALA A 10 -19.46 -6.51 6.16
N LEU A 11 -19.92 -5.36 6.67
CA LEU A 11 -21.33 -5.15 6.99
C LEU A 11 -22.19 -5.08 5.73
N GLN A 12 -21.71 -4.38 4.69
CA GLN A 12 -22.40 -4.35 3.40
C GLN A 12 -22.48 -5.75 2.80
N LEU A 13 -21.36 -6.49 2.75
CA LEU A 13 -21.32 -7.85 2.21
C LEU A 13 -22.23 -8.80 3.00
N SER A 14 -22.29 -8.66 4.33
CA SER A 14 -23.21 -9.45 5.19
C SER A 14 -24.66 -9.28 4.78
N ARG A 15 -25.09 -8.05 4.50
CA ARG A 15 -26.46 -7.75 4.06
C ARG A 15 -26.76 -8.25 2.66
N GLU A 16 -25.82 -8.05 1.72
CA GLU A 16 -25.97 -8.48 0.33
C GLU A 16 -26.05 -10.01 0.19
N LEU A 17 -25.28 -10.75 0.99
CA LEU A 17 -25.24 -12.22 0.93
C LEU A 17 -26.17 -12.91 1.92
N GLY A 18 -26.86 -12.20 2.81
CA GLY A 18 -27.70 -12.79 3.84
C GLY A 18 -26.93 -13.66 4.86
N VAL A 19 -25.64 -13.38 5.10
CA VAL A 19 -24.80 -14.15 6.03
C VAL A 19 -24.46 -13.34 7.27
N THR A 20 -23.96 -14.01 8.34
CA THR A 20 -23.55 -13.30 9.54
C THR A 20 -22.39 -12.34 9.25
N TYR A 21 -22.29 -11.25 10.01
CA TYR A 21 -21.16 -10.30 9.91
C TYR A 21 -19.79 -11.02 10.01
N LYS A 22 -19.67 -11.98 10.92
CA LYS A 22 -18.44 -12.76 11.12
C LYS A 22 -18.06 -13.55 9.87
N THR A 23 -19.03 -14.17 9.21
CA THR A 23 -18.83 -14.92 7.95
C THR A 23 -18.41 -13.95 6.83
N ALA A 24 -19.10 -12.83 6.67
CA ALA A 24 -18.78 -11.82 5.67
C ALA A 24 -17.38 -11.21 5.91
N TRP A 25 -17.06 -10.90 7.16
CA TRP A 25 -15.74 -10.37 7.54
C TRP A 25 -14.62 -11.32 7.14
N PHE A 26 -14.78 -12.60 7.46
CA PHE A 26 -13.80 -13.62 7.10
C PHE A 26 -13.69 -13.81 5.58
N ALA A 27 -14.82 -13.82 4.86
CA ALA A 27 -14.84 -13.88 3.40
C ALA A 27 -14.09 -12.70 2.77
N CYS A 28 -14.34 -11.46 3.25
CA CYS A 28 -13.60 -10.28 2.82
C CYS A 28 -12.08 -10.44 3.01
N HIS A 29 -11.64 -10.99 4.15
CA HIS A 29 -10.22 -11.19 4.41
C HIS A 29 -9.60 -12.30 3.55
N ARG A 30 -10.37 -13.33 3.18
CA ARG A 30 -9.92 -14.34 2.21
C ARG A 30 -9.73 -13.74 0.83
N VAL A 31 -10.65 -12.90 0.37
CA VAL A 31 -10.54 -12.19 -0.91
C VAL A 31 -9.34 -11.24 -0.91
N ARG A 32 -9.14 -10.45 0.16
CA ARG A 32 -7.96 -9.58 0.31
C ARG A 32 -6.65 -10.36 0.28
N TYR A 33 -6.63 -11.52 0.89
CA TYR A 33 -5.47 -12.40 0.87
C TYR A 33 -5.22 -12.98 -0.53
N ALA A 34 -6.27 -13.33 -1.26
CA ALA A 34 -6.16 -13.77 -2.65
C ALA A 34 -5.56 -12.68 -3.56
N MET A 35 -5.91 -11.41 -3.33
CA MET A 35 -5.39 -10.25 -4.05
C MET A 35 -3.92 -9.89 -3.75
N THR A 36 -3.23 -10.63 -2.88
CA THR A 36 -1.79 -10.42 -2.64
C THR A 36 -1.01 -10.74 -3.90
N GLU A 37 -0.24 -9.78 -4.42
CA GLU A 37 0.65 -10.01 -5.56
C GLU A 37 1.65 -11.13 -5.25
N PRO A 38 1.97 -11.98 -6.22
CA PRO A 38 2.98 -13.02 -6.05
C PRO A 38 4.34 -12.40 -5.70
N ALA A 39 5.11 -13.09 -4.88
CA ALA A 39 6.51 -12.76 -4.63
C ALA A 39 7.39 -13.36 -5.75
N ASP A 40 7.18 -12.89 -6.98
CA ASP A 40 7.86 -13.36 -8.18
C ASP A 40 9.23 -12.70 -8.43
N GLY A 41 9.66 -11.84 -7.49
CA GLY A 41 10.89 -11.06 -7.62
C GLY A 41 10.79 -9.86 -8.57
N THR A 42 9.66 -9.66 -9.24
CA THR A 42 9.46 -8.51 -10.14
C THR A 42 9.54 -7.20 -9.35
N LYS A 43 10.40 -6.30 -9.77
CA LYS A 43 10.56 -4.97 -9.17
C LYS A 43 9.80 -3.92 -9.99
N LEU A 44 9.40 -2.85 -9.32
CA LEU A 44 8.83 -1.67 -9.97
C LEU A 44 9.93 -0.85 -10.63
N GLY A 45 9.62 -0.20 -11.74
CA GLY A 45 10.55 0.68 -12.42
C GLY A 45 11.44 -0.03 -13.43
N GLY A 46 12.70 0.35 -13.48
CA GLY A 46 13.72 -0.05 -14.45
C GLY A 46 14.33 1.18 -15.14
N PRO A 47 15.14 0.99 -16.21
CA PRO A 47 15.74 2.07 -16.96
C PRO A 47 14.68 3.08 -17.45
N ASP A 48 14.99 4.35 -17.34
CA ASP A 48 14.13 5.48 -17.78
C ASP A 48 12.75 5.58 -17.11
N LYS A 49 12.50 4.74 -16.11
CA LYS A 49 11.25 4.79 -15.33
C LYS A 49 11.41 5.53 -14.02
N VAL A 50 10.30 6.12 -13.59
CA VAL A 50 10.21 6.86 -12.33
C VAL A 50 9.38 6.08 -11.34
N VAL A 51 9.93 5.88 -10.15
CA VAL A 51 9.24 5.32 -9.00
C VAL A 51 9.11 6.41 -7.93
N GLU A 52 7.88 6.69 -7.53
CA GLU A 52 7.59 7.60 -6.42
C GLU A 52 7.46 6.78 -5.14
N ALA A 53 8.09 7.24 -4.06
CA ALA A 53 7.97 6.64 -2.74
C ALA A 53 7.43 7.68 -1.75
N ASP A 54 6.48 7.24 -0.94
CA ASP A 54 5.84 8.08 0.07
C ASP A 54 5.36 7.21 1.24
N GLU A 55 5.09 7.84 2.39
CA GLU A 55 4.52 7.16 3.54
C GLU A 55 3.25 7.83 4.05
N ALA A 56 2.35 6.99 4.53
CA ALA A 56 1.17 7.43 5.26
C ALA A 56 1.06 6.73 6.61
N PHE A 57 0.55 7.44 7.59
CA PHE A 57 0.36 6.94 8.93
C PHE A 57 -1.12 6.63 9.16
N HIS A 58 -1.43 5.36 9.40
CA HIS A 58 -2.78 4.91 9.72
C HIS A 58 -2.95 4.67 11.23
N GLY A 59 -4.07 5.11 11.79
CA GLY A 59 -4.43 4.86 13.20
C GLY A 59 -5.42 5.89 13.73
N GLY A 60 -6.28 5.46 14.68
CA GLY A 60 -7.21 6.34 15.37
C GLY A 60 -6.51 7.32 16.32
N ARG A 61 -7.15 8.45 16.60
CA ARG A 61 -6.75 9.31 17.74
C ARG A 61 -7.28 8.67 19.01
N PRO A 62 -6.45 8.24 19.96
CA PRO A 62 -6.93 7.87 21.29
C PRO A 62 -7.62 9.10 21.91
N ARG A 63 -8.86 8.97 22.34
CA ARG A 63 -9.65 10.10 22.86
C ARG A 63 -9.07 10.75 24.12
N PHE A 64 -8.18 10.03 24.84
CA PHE A 64 -7.75 10.41 26.21
C PHE A 64 -6.23 10.35 26.46
N LEU A 65 -5.39 10.19 25.43
CA LEU A 65 -3.94 10.16 25.62
C LEU A 65 -3.27 11.50 25.26
N HIS A 66 -2.27 11.89 26.05
CA HIS A 66 -1.43 13.06 25.78
C HIS A 66 -0.82 13.02 24.39
N MET A 67 -0.54 14.19 23.82
CA MET A 67 -0.09 14.37 22.42
C MET A 67 1.11 13.48 22.04
N TYR A 68 1.98 13.15 22.98
CA TYR A 68 3.16 12.29 22.79
C TYR A 68 2.79 10.83 22.50
N ALA A 69 1.79 10.27 23.16
CA ALA A 69 1.30 8.91 22.94
C ALA A 69 0.57 8.75 21.59
N ARG A 70 0.04 9.84 21.02
CA ARG A 70 -0.72 9.82 19.77
C ARG A 70 0.11 9.52 18.53
N VAL A 71 1.42 9.77 18.57
CA VAL A 71 2.33 9.52 17.45
C VAL A 71 2.74 8.06 17.38
N HIS A 72 2.91 7.42 18.56
CA HIS A 72 3.38 6.03 18.66
C HIS A 72 2.33 4.96 18.28
N ASP A 73 1.03 5.31 18.29
CA ASP A 73 -0.05 4.36 17.94
C ASP A 73 -0.35 4.30 16.45
N LYS A 74 0.24 5.17 15.65
CA LYS A 74 0.05 5.17 14.20
C LYS A 74 0.96 4.14 13.53
N VAL A 75 0.37 3.40 12.60
CA VAL A 75 1.07 2.39 11.82
C VAL A 75 1.52 3.00 10.50
N PRO A 76 2.83 3.04 10.21
CA PRO A 76 3.32 3.52 8.93
C PRO A 76 3.00 2.54 7.80
N VAL A 77 2.63 3.08 6.66
CA VAL A 77 2.51 2.37 5.39
C VAL A 77 3.44 3.05 4.40
N VAL A 78 4.42 2.34 3.91
CA VAL A 78 5.32 2.80 2.85
C VAL A 78 4.80 2.29 1.52
N THR A 79 4.63 3.18 0.56
CA THR A 79 4.14 2.82 -0.78
C THR A 79 5.13 3.27 -1.84
N LEU A 80 5.35 2.40 -2.81
CA LEU A 80 6.09 2.65 -4.04
C LEU A 80 5.11 2.65 -5.19
N VAL A 81 5.15 3.68 -6.04
CA VAL A 81 4.29 3.79 -7.22
C VAL A 81 5.13 4.10 -8.45
N GLU A 82 5.14 3.20 -9.42
CA GLU A 82 5.70 3.48 -10.74
C GLU A 82 4.76 4.43 -11.49
N ARG A 83 5.28 5.51 -12.05
CA ARG A 83 4.47 6.44 -12.85
C ARG A 83 3.84 5.75 -14.04
N GLY A 84 2.51 5.84 -14.15
CA GLY A 84 1.75 5.12 -15.19
C GLY A 84 1.65 3.61 -14.99
N GLY A 85 2.36 3.05 -14.02
CA GLY A 85 2.49 1.63 -13.74
C GLY A 85 1.81 1.15 -12.46
N LYS A 86 2.44 0.16 -11.84
CA LYS A 86 1.96 -0.53 -10.63
C LYS A 86 2.32 0.22 -9.34
N ALA A 87 1.64 -0.14 -8.27
CA ALA A 87 1.95 0.24 -6.89
C ALA A 87 2.24 -0.99 -6.03
N ARG A 88 3.02 -0.81 -4.99
CA ARG A 88 3.31 -1.84 -3.97
C ARG A 88 3.46 -1.19 -2.61
N SER A 89 2.66 -1.65 -1.66
CA SER A 89 2.57 -1.09 -0.31
C SER A 89 3.00 -2.08 0.74
N VAL A 90 3.73 -1.59 1.73
CA VAL A 90 4.20 -2.41 2.85
C VAL A 90 3.88 -1.70 4.17
N VAL A 91 3.23 -2.42 5.06
CA VAL A 91 3.02 -1.97 6.44
C VAL A 91 4.31 -2.21 7.22
N THR A 92 4.82 -1.16 7.85
CA THR A 92 6.09 -1.19 8.59
C THR A 92 5.89 -0.86 10.06
N ASN A 93 6.89 -1.07 10.89
CA ASN A 93 6.87 -0.63 12.28
C ASN A 93 7.39 0.79 12.46
N ASP A 94 8.25 1.24 11.54
CA ASP A 94 8.89 2.56 11.55
C ASP A 94 9.22 3.01 10.12
N VAL A 95 9.68 4.25 9.98
CA VAL A 95 10.14 4.87 8.72
C VAL A 95 11.61 5.30 8.83
N THR A 96 12.43 4.51 9.50
CA THR A 96 13.87 4.73 9.55
C THR A 96 14.52 4.52 8.19
N SER A 97 15.68 5.13 7.95
CA SER A 97 16.44 4.93 6.71
C SER A 97 16.76 3.45 6.44
N SER A 98 16.97 2.65 7.49
CA SER A 98 17.22 1.20 7.37
C SER A 98 15.98 0.47 6.86
N THR A 99 14.82 0.75 7.46
CA THR A 99 13.53 0.15 7.08
C THR A 99 13.16 0.56 5.65
N LEU A 100 13.24 1.86 5.32
CA LEU A 100 12.97 2.36 3.98
C LEU A 100 13.91 1.73 2.95
N ARG A 101 15.22 1.69 3.22
CA ARG A 101 16.19 1.04 2.32
C ARG A 101 15.81 -0.40 2.04
N LYS A 102 15.52 -1.19 3.08
CA LYS A 102 15.13 -2.59 2.93
C LYS A 102 13.92 -2.74 1.99
N HIS A 103 12.89 -1.93 2.19
CA HIS A 103 11.65 -2.04 1.40
C HIS A 103 11.81 -1.50 -0.01
N LEU A 104 12.48 -0.36 -0.19
CA LEU A 104 12.66 0.26 -1.50
C LEU A 104 13.55 -0.61 -2.40
N THR A 105 14.72 -1.06 -1.91
CA THR A 105 15.64 -1.88 -2.71
C THR A 105 15.10 -3.29 -3.01
N ALA A 106 14.22 -3.83 -2.15
CA ALA A 106 13.54 -5.09 -2.40
C ALA A 106 12.46 -4.98 -3.49
N ASN A 107 11.80 -3.83 -3.61
CA ASN A 107 10.59 -3.67 -4.43
C ASN A 107 10.74 -2.75 -5.65
N ALA A 108 11.81 -1.95 -5.73
CA ALA A 108 12.09 -1.09 -6.87
C ALA A 108 13.44 -1.44 -7.50
N ASP A 109 13.51 -1.29 -8.81
CA ASP A 109 14.73 -1.51 -9.58
C ASP A 109 15.71 -0.35 -9.34
N ALA A 110 16.98 -0.69 -9.10
CA ALA A 110 18.04 0.29 -8.86
C ALA A 110 18.31 1.20 -10.06
N GLN A 111 17.96 0.79 -11.27
CA GLN A 111 18.09 1.59 -12.49
C GLN A 111 16.98 2.63 -12.65
N SER A 112 16.01 2.67 -11.71
CA SER A 112 14.93 3.67 -11.72
C SER A 112 15.39 5.02 -11.19
N THR A 113 14.72 6.08 -11.61
CA THR A 113 14.75 7.37 -10.94
C THR A 113 13.76 7.36 -9.76
N LEU A 114 14.26 7.52 -8.55
CA LEU A 114 13.45 7.62 -7.34
C LEU A 114 12.97 9.06 -7.12
N MET A 115 11.70 9.25 -6.80
CA MET A 115 11.10 10.52 -6.37
C MET A 115 10.53 10.36 -4.97
N THR A 116 10.84 11.29 -4.07
CA THR A 116 10.34 11.27 -2.69
C THR A 116 10.00 12.69 -2.22
N ASP A 117 9.42 12.78 -1.05
CA ASP A 117 9.43 14.05 -0.33
C ASP A 117 10.83 14.36 0.22
N SER A 118 10.96 15.49 0.93
CA SER A 118 12.23 15.97 1.52
C SER A 118 12.57 15.32 2.88
N HIS A 119 11.92 14.22 3.27
CA HIS A 119 12.20 13.55 4.53
C HIS A 119 13.62 12.98 4.58
N ASN A 120 14.37 13.29 5.64
CA ASN A 120 15.80 12.97 5.75
C ASN A 120 16.12 11.48 5.60
N ALA A 121 15.20 10.59 5.98
CA ALA A 121 15.39 9.15 5.87
C ALA A 121 15.62 8.67 4.44
N TYR A 122 15.13 9.40 3.42
CA TYR A 122 15.32 9.05 2.01
C TYR A 122 16.69 9.42 1.44
N HIS A 123 17.45 10.34 2.05
CA HIS A 123 18.74 10.78 1.51
C HIS A 123 19.76 9.65 1.32
N SER A 124 19.85 8.75 2.31
CA SER A 124 20.76 7.60 2.22
C SER A 124 20.22 6.52 1.26
N VAL A 125 18.91 6.39 1.18
CA VAL A 125 18.25 5.38 0.34
C VAL A 125 18.35 5.75 -1.13
N GLY A 126 18.20 7.02 -1.47
CA GLY A 126 18.28 7.52 -2.84
C GLY A 126 19.60 7.20 -3.56
N LYS A 127 20.69 7.02 -2.81
CA LYS A 127 22.01 6.64 -3.35
C LYS A 127 22.05 5.24 -3.99
N HIS A 128 21.05 4.42 -3.77
CA HIS A 128 20.92 3.08 -4.33
C HIS A 128 20.16 3.05 -5.68
N PHE A 129 19.76 4.20 -6.20
CA PHE A 129 19.00 4.34 -7.43
C PHE A 129 19.78 5.14 -8.46
N ALA A 130 19.45 4.99 -9.74
CA ALA A 130 20.10 5.72 -10.85
C ALA A 130 19.98 7.25 -10.73
N GLY A 131 18.92 7.73 -10.10
CA GLY A 131 18.71 9.13 -9.77
C GLY A 131 17.77 9.26 -8.59
N HIS A 132 17.95 10.31 -7.79
CA HIS A 132 17.04 10.63 -6.69
C HIS A 132 16.74 12.13 -6.69
N PHE A 133 15.47 12.48 -6.78
CA PHE A 133 15.00 13.86 -6.70
C PHE A 133 13.91 13.96 -5.62
N THR A 134 13.95 15.09 -4.91
CA THR A 134 13.01 15.36 -3.81
C THR A 134 12.18 16.59 -4.13
N VAL A 135 10.96 16.63 -3.61
CA VAL A 135 10.11 17.82 -3.57
C VAL A 135 9.85 18.22 -2.12
N ASN A 136 9.78 19.52 -1.87
CA ASN A 136 9.60 20.04 -0.51
C ASN A 136 8.23 20.70 -0.35
N HIS A 137 7.24 19.92 0.10
CA HIS A 137 5.88 20.41 0.35
C HIS A 137 5.81 21.51 1.42
N ASN A 138 6.75 21.53 2.40
CA ASN A 138 6.81 22.59 3.41
C ASN A 138 7.16 23.96 2.81
N LYS A 139 7.78 23.99 1.61
CA LYS A 139 8.07 25.20 0.84
C LYS A 139 7.05 25.43 -0.28
N SER A 140 5.89 24.77 -0.25
CA SER A 140 4.87 24.81 -1.31
C SER A 140 5.40 24.38 -2.68
N GLU A 141 6.47 23.57 -2.71
CA GLU A 141 7.02 23.02 -3.94
C GLU A 141 6.32 21.69 -4.22
N TYR A 142 5.34 21.70 -5.14
CA TYR A 142 4.59 20.51 -5.54
C TYR A 142 5.18 19.83 -6.77
N ALA A 143 5.92 20.58 -7.59
CA ALA A 143 6.61 20.05 -8.77
C ALA A 143 7.77 20.95 -9.15
N ARG A 144 8.86 20.34 -9.64
CA ARG A 144 10.04 21.05 -10.13
C ARG A 144 10.58 20.43 -11.41
N LYS A 145 10.86 21.26 -12.42
CA LYS A 145 11.54 20.79 -13.63
C LYS A 145 13.00 20.47 -13.30
N VAL A 146 13.44 19.27 -13.67
CA VAL A 146 14.85 18.85 -13.55
C VAL A 146 15.49 18.99 -14.92
N LYS A 147 16.64 19.67 -15.01
CA LYS A 147 17.37 19.85 -16.27
C LYS A 147 17.85 18.50 -16.78
N GLY A 148 17.39 18.10 -17.97
CA GLY A 148 17.74 16.80 -18.59
C GLY A 148 17.10 15.58 -17.93
N GLY A 149 16.10 15.76 -17.07
CA GLY A 149 15.42 14.67 -16.37
C GLY A 149 13.91 14.86 -16.27
N PRO A 150 13.22 13.86 -15.66
CA PRO A 150 11.78 13.94 -15.47
C PRO A 150 11.40 15.02 -14.45
N THR A 151 10.20 15.59 -14.58
CA THR A 151 9.68 16.54 -13.58
C THR A 151 9.62 15.86 -12.20
N ALA A 152 10.31 16.44 -11.22
CA ALA A 152 10.26 16.01 -9.84
C ALA A 152 8.90 16.36 -9.23
N HIS A 153 8.16 15.38 -8.78
CA HIS A 153 6.93 15.50 -8.00
C HIS A 153 6.61 14.14 -7.33
N ASN A 154 5.70 14.12 -6.37
CA ASN A 154 5.23 12.91 -5.68
C ASN A 154 3.70 12.72 -5.81
N ASN A 155 3.11 13.33 -6.83
CA ASN A 155 1.66 13.44 -6.98
C ASN A 155 0.99 12.07 -7.23
N THR A 156 1.71 11.09 -7.82
CA THR A 156 1.14 9.77 -8.07
C THR A 156 0.99 8.99 -6.76
N ALA A 157 1.99 9.06 -5.89
CA ALA A 157 1.94 8.45 -4.57
C ALA A 157 0.89 9.14 -3.68
N GLU A 158 0.79 10.48 -3.73
CA GLU A 158 -0.28 11.23 -3.05
C GLU A 158 -1.68 10.82 -3.53
N SER A 159 -1.86 10.64 -4.84
CA SER A 159 -3.12 10.19 -5.44
C SER A 159 -3.48 8.78 -4.95
N TYR A 160 -2.50 7.90 -4.85
CA TYR A 160 -2.68 6.57 -4.27
C TYR A 160 -3.14 6.64 -2.81
N PHE A 161 -2.48 7.43 -1.97
CA PHE A 161 -2.89 7.60 -0.57
C PHE A 161 -4.23 8.32 -0.42
N SER A 162 -4.62 9.16 -1.36
CA SER A 162 -5.97 9.74 -1.39
C SER A 162 -7.05 8.67 -1.58
N LEU A 163 -6.78 7.63 -2.39
CA LEU A 163 -7.68 6.47 -2.52
C LEU A 163 -7.73 5.66 -1.22
N PHE A 164 -6.58 5.44 -0.57
CA PHE A 164 -6.51 4.78 0.73
C PHE A 164 -7.36 5.52 1.78
N LYS A 165 -7.15 6.82 1.95
CA LYS A 165 -7.91 7.66 2.89
C LYS A 165 -9.42 7.61 2.61
N ARG A 166 -9.82 7.71 1.33
CA ARG A 166 -11.24 7.60 0.92
C ARG A 166 -11.83 6.21 1.22
N SER A 167 -11.04 5.15 1.09
CA SER A 167 -11.48 3.78 1.43
C SER A 167 -11.68 3.63 2.94
N VAL A 168 -10.77 4.19 3.75
CA VAL A 168 -10.89 4.18 5.21
C VAL A 168 -12.11 4.97 5.67
N TYR A 169 -12.24 6.23 5.25
CA TYR A 169 -13.34 7.09 5.72
C TYR A 169 -14.71 6.71 5.15
N GLY A 170 -14.76 6.20 3.92
CA GLY A 170 -16.03 5.96 3.21
C GLY A 170 -16.54 4.53 3.27
N SER A 171 -15.70 3.55 3.59
CA SER A 171 -16.11 2.13 3.55
C SER A 171 -15.73 1.35 4.79
N PHE A 172 -14.50 1.48 5.28
CA PHE A 172 -14.00 0.60 6.34
C PHE A 172 -14.10 1.20 7.74
N HIS A 173 -14.05 2.52 7.87
CA HIS A 173 -14.07 3.33 9.09
C HIS A 173 -12.95 3.01 10.08
N HIS A 174 -12.68 1.75 10.36
CA HIS A 174 -11.62 1.30 11.25
C HIS A 174 -10.90 0.09 10.65
N LEU A 175 -9.55 0.15 10.66
CA LEU A 175 -8.68 -0.94 10.25
C LEU A 175 -7.73 -1.25 11.38
N SER A 176 -7.72 -2.50 11.85
CA SER A 176 -6.77 -2.93 12.86
C SER A 176 -5.37 -3.11 12.26
N LYS A 177 -4.36 -2.88 13.08
CA LYS A 177 -2.95 -3.01 12.69
C LYS A 177 -2.63 -4.38 12.09
N GLU A 178 -3.15 -5.44 12.70
CA GLU A 178 -2.90 -6.85 12.31
C GLU A 178 -3.44 -7.18 10.92
N HIS A 179 -4.41 -6.42 10.45
CA HIS A 179 -5.06 -6.67 9.17
C HIS A 179 -4.75 -5.63 8.11
N LEU A 180 -4.06 -4.54 8.47
CA LEU A 180 -3.81 -3.40 7.59
C LEU A 180 -3.14 -3.82 6.27
N GLN A 181 -2.16 -4.71 6.30
CA GLN A 181 -1.49 -5.20 5.09
C GLN A 181 -2.47 -5.84 4.10
N ARG A 182 -3.49 -6.56 4.57
CA ARG A 182 -4.50 -7.16 3.67
C ARG A 182 -5.35 -6.10 2.96
N TYR A 183 -5.63 -4.98 3.62
CA TYR A 183 -6.32 -3.85 2.99
C TYR A 183 -5.41 -3.12 1.99
N MET A 184 -4.13 -3.02 2.29
CA MET A 184 -3.16 -2.48 1.33
C MET A 184 -3.04 -3.38 0.10
N ASN A 185 -3.01 -4.71 0.26
CA ASN A 185 -3.00 -5.66 -0.86
C ASN A 185 -4.25 -5.50 -1.76
N GLU A 186 -5.44 -5.29 -1.17
CA GLU A 186 -6.67 -4.98 -1.93
C GLU A 186 -6.53 -3.65 -2.70
N LEU A 187 -5.94 -2.63 -2.10
CA LEU A 187 -5.74 -1.33 -2.74
C LEU A 187 -4.71 -1.42 -3.87
N ASP A 188 -3.57 -2.09 -3.64
CA ASP A 188 -2.54 -2.36 -4.64
C ASP A 188 -3.14 -3.12 -5.83
N PHE A 189 -3.89 -4.18 -5.57
CA PHE A 189 -4.57 -4.94 -6.61
C PHE A 189 -5.49 -4.04 -7.46
N ARG A 190 -6.34 -3.24 -6.84
CA ARG A 190 -7.25 -2.34 -7.56
C ARG A 190 -6.50 -1.26 -8.35
N TRP A 191 -5.42 -0.73 -7.81
CA TRP A 191 -4.56 0.23 -8.51
C TRP A 191 -3.88 -0.42 -9.72
N ASN A 192 -3.29 -1.59 -9.52
CA ASN A 192 -2.51 -2.29 -10.54
C ASN A 192 -3.37 -2.74 -11.73
N HIS A 193 -4.64 -3.05 -11.47
CA HIS A 193 -5.61 -3.50 -12.47
C HIS A 193 -6.66 -2.43 -12.85
N ARG A 194 -6.38 -1.14 -12.57
CA ARG A 194 -7.35 -0.04 -12.79
C ARG A 194 -7.75 0.20 -14.24
N LYS A 195 -6.96 -0.28 -15.20
CA LYS A 195 -7.24 -0.16 -16.64
C LYS A 195 -8.07 -1.32 -17.18
N MET A 196 -8.24 -2.39 -16.42
CA MET A 196 -9.06 -3.55 -16.78
C MET A 196 -10.54 -3.26 -16.51
N SER A 197 -11.41 -3.94 -17.27
CA SER A 197 -12.84 -3.98 -16.96
C SER A 197 -13.10 -4.68 -15.62
N ASP A 198 -14.28 -4.48 -15.06
CA ASP A 198 -14.66 -5.07 -13.76
C ASP A 198 -14.67 -6.60 -13.82
N ASN A 199 -15.11 -7.16 -14.97
CA ASN A 199 -15.11 -8.61 -15.20
C ASN A 199 -13.68 -9.18 -15.25
N GLU A 200 -12.79 -8.59 -16.05
CA GLU A 200 -11.39 -9.01 -16.14
C GLU A 200 -10.70 -8.94 -14.79
N ARG A 201 -10.95 -7.87 -14.02
CA ARG A 201 -10.41 -7.71 -12.67
C ARG A 201 -10.90 -8.78 -11.71
N THR A 202 -12.19 -9.16 -11.84
CA THR A 202 -12.79 -10.23 -11.03
C THR A 202 -12.17 -11.57 -11.38
N MET A 203 -12.04 -11.88 -12.66
CA MET A 203 -11.41 -13.13 -13.11
C MET A 203 -9.94 -13.21 -12.69
N THR A 204 -9.20 -12.10 -12.76
CA THR A 204 -7.82 -12.02 -12.27
C THR A 204 -7.75 -12.29 -10.76
N ALA A 205 -8.64 -11.70 -9.96
CA ALA A 205 -8.68 -11.94 -8.52
C ALA A 205 -9.00 -13.42 -8.19
N LEU A 206 -9.88 -14.06 -8.97
CA LEU A 206 -10.18 -15.48 -8.84
C LEU A 206 -8.97 -16.36 -9.18
N ALA A 207 -8.30 -16.08 -10.30
CA ALA A 207 -7.08 -16.81 -10.68
C ALA A 207 -5.98 -16.65 -9.62
N MET A 208 -5.80 -15.45 -9.05
CA MET A 208 -4.85 -15.20 -7.97
C MET A 208 -5.21 -15.90 -6.65
N SER A 209 -6.42 -16.43 -6.50
CA SER A 209 -6.83 -17.17 -5.30
C SER A 209 -6.32 -18.63 -5.28
N GLU A 210 -5.87 -19.13 -6.42
CA GLU A 210 -5.35 -20.50 -6.54
C GLU A 210 -4.17 -20.72 -5.59
N ASN A 211 -4.17 -21.85 -4.91
CA ASN A 211 -3.16 -22.24 -3.90
C ASN A 211 -3.02 -21.28 -2.69
N LYS A 212 -3.91 -20.29 -2.53
CA LYS A 212 -3.93 -19.39 -1.38
C LYS A 212 -5.02 -19.77 -0.39
N ARG A 213 -4.61 -20.21 0.79
CA ARG A 213 -5.53 -20.60 1.87
C ARG A 213 -5.34 -19.71 3.08
N LEU A 214 -6.37 -18.96 3.45
CA LEU A 214 -6.44 -18.26 4.72
C LEU A 214 -7.39 -19.03 5.66
N THR A 215 -6.90 -19.43 6.83
CA THR A 215 -7.72 -20.08 7.87
C THR A 215 -8.21 -19.06 8.89
N TYR A 216 -9.39 -19.28 9.47
CA TYR A 216 -9.95 -18.41 10.50
C TYR A 216 -9.12 -18.41 11.78
N ARG A 217 -8.58 -19.57 12.15
CA ARG A 217 -7.62 -19.74 13.24
C ARG A 217 -6.29 -20.16 12.63
N ASN A 218 -5.20 -19.56 13.07
CA ASN A 218 -3.89 -20.08 12.67
C ASN A 218 -3.80 -21.54 13.16
N PRO A 219 -3.40 -22.48 12.30
CA PRO A 219 -3.10 -23.82 12.77
C PRO A 219 -2.07 -23.68 13.91
N LYS A 220 -2.34 -24.33 15.03
CA LYS A 220 -1.35 -24.39 16.12
C LYS A 220 -0.04 -24.84 15.49
N ARG A 221 1.05 -24.09 15.68
CA ARG A 221 2.39 -24.58 15.29
C ARG A 221 2.52 -25.97 15.91
N PRO A 222 2.93 -27.01 15.17
CA PRO A 222 3.28 -28.28 15.78
C PRO A 222 4.33 -27.96 16.85
N ILE A 223 4.11 -28.43 18.06
CA ILE A 223 5.07 -28.40 19.13
C ILE A 223 6.27 -29.17 18.59
N GLN A 224 7.36 -28.46 18.32
CA GLN A 224 8.64 -29.12 18.01
C GLN A 224 9.03 -29.86 19.29
N GLY A 225 8.88 -31.16 19.28
CA GLY A 225 9.44 -32.08 20.28
C GLY A 225 10.95 -32.22 20.09
#